data_9e0b775405368b05d5fa647fad46983e
#
_entry.id   9e0b775405368b05d5fa647fad46983e
#
_cell.length_a   1.000
_cell.length_b   1.000
_cell.length_c   1.000
_cell.angle_alpha   90.00
_cell.angle_beta   90.00
_cell.angle_gamma   90.00
#
_symmetry.space_group_name_H-M   'P 1'
#
loop_
_entity.id
_entity.type
_entity.pdbx_description
1 polymer ?
#
loop_
_entity_poly.entity_id
_entity_poly.type
_entity_poly.pdbx_seq_one_letter_code
_entity_poly.pdbx_strand_id
1 'polypeptide(L)'
;MKLIEKINRHEVLRRWAVGEVYSEFFNPVYESSRQETLTMLLSGSHYLEKEGIDHVLELKQGLVDSISLYINWYRAILELNKSDLDMVYTLQLPGWRKNTDGSYLISDAARNISQVPYLDSRVTGIYRALKNKEVKLEGITLLAVDKVGPYVAVEGTGRLTSIYMAQQLDHLNIMDNNEVEVTLGLY
;
A
#
# COMPACT_ATOMS: atom_id res chain seq x y z
N MET A 1 -13.45 -6.94 -6.04
CA MET A 1 -12.29 -7.57 -5.36
C MET A 1 -12.56 -9.04 -5.04
N LYS A 2 -11.57 -9.94 -5.18
CA LYS A 2 -11.67 -11.38 -4.91
C LYS A 2 -10.99 -11.70 -3.58
N LEU A 3 -11.76 -12.22 -2.60
CA LEU A 3 -11.21 -12.67 -1.31
C LEU A 3 -10.48 -14.01 -1.49
N ILE A 4 -9.31 -14.16 -0.86
CA ILE A 4 -8.51 -15.39 -0.86
C ILE A 4 -8.76 -16.16 0.45
N GLU A 5 -8.41 -15.52 1.59
CA GLU A 5 -8.52 -16.13 2.91
C GLU A 5 -8.69 -15.07 4.01
N LYS A 6 -9.27 -15.47 5.14
CA LYS A 6 -9.34 -14.63 6.33
C LYS A 6 -8.01 -14.69 7.07
N ILE A 7 -7.51 -13.52 7.51
CA ILE A 7 -6.26 -13.39 8.26
C ILE A 7 -6.52 -12.66 9.59
N ASN A 8 -5.61 -12.77 10.52
CA ASN A 8 -5.68 -12.06 11.80
C ASN A 8 -4.93 -10.71 11.74
N ARG A 9 -5.14 -9.86 12.76
CA ARG A 9 -4.50 -8.54 12.84
C ARG A 9 -2.96 -8.61 12.85
N HIS A 10 -2.37 -9.61 13.46
CA HIS A 10 -0.91 -9.78 13.46
C HIS A 10 -0.38 -9.91 12.03
N GLU A 11 -1.00 -10.77 11.23
CA GLU A 11 -0.63 -10.96 9.82
C GLU A 11 -0.80 -9.67 9.00
N VAL A 12 -1.86 -8.88 9.26
CA VAL A 12 -2.05 -7.55 8.63
C VAL A 12 -0.87 -6.64 8.92
N LEU A 13 -0.50 -6.49 10.19
CA LEU A 13 0.60 -5.61 10.61
C LEU A 13 1.94 -6.11 10.10
N ARG A 14 2.16 -7.43 10.08
CA ARG A 14 3.37 -8.04 9.51
C ARG A 14 3.51 -7.72 8.01
N ARG A 15 2.45 -7.90 7.23
CA ARG A 15 2.44 -7.56 5.80
C ARG A 15 2.66 -6.07 5.56
N TRP A 16 2.05 -5.23 6.38
CA TRP A 16 2.27 -3.79 6.34
C TRP A 16 3.74 -3.47 6.63
N ALA A 17 4.31 -4.00 7.71
CA ALA A 17 5.71 -3.79 8.07
C ALA A 17 6.66 -4.25 6.96
N VAL A 18 6.43 -5.42 6.33
CA VAL A 18 7.21 -5.88 5.18
C VAL A 18 7.15 -4.85 4.03
N GLY A 19 5.97 -4.33 3.72
CA GLY A 19 5.81 -3.29 2.70
C GLY A 19 6.56 -1.99 3.04
N GLU A 20 6.62 -1.62 4.32
CA GLU A 20 7.37 -0.44 4.78
C GLU A 20 8.87 -0.61 4.68
N VAL A 21 9.40 -1.81 4.96
CA VAL A 21 10.84 -2.09 4.83
C VAL A 21 11.35 -1.84 3.40
N TYR A 22 10.47 -2.02 2.40
CA TYR A 22 10.77 -1.70 1.01
C TYR A 22 10.49 -0.25 0.62
N SER A 23 9.95 0.56 1.54
CA SER A 23 9.71 1.99 1.28
C SER A 23 11.00 2.80 1.44
N GLU A 24 11.08 3.94 0.75
CA GLU A 24 12.19 4.89 0.90
C GLU A 24 12.26 5.54 2.31
N PHE A 25 11.16 5.50 3.07
CA PHE A 25 11.11 6.03 4.44
C PHE A 25 11.76 5.09 5.45
N PHE A 26 11.78 3.79 5.18
CA PHE A 26 12.58 2.87 5.95
C PHE A 26 14.03 2.99 5.48
N ASN A 27 14.73 3.96 6.05
CA ASN A 27 16.14 4.18 5.78
C ASN A 27 16.97 3.56 6.90
N PRO A 28 17.26 2.25 6.85
CA PRO A 28 18.20 1.66 7.79
C PRO A 28 19.57 2.29 7.51
N VAL A 29 20.27 2.65 8.57
CA VAL A 29 21.63 3.23 8.47
C VAL A 29 22.56 2.31 7.67
N TYR A 30 22.21 1.01 7.59
CA TYR A 30 22.94 -0.01 6.83
C TYR A 30 21.98 -0.96 6.11
N GLU A 31 22.37 -1.45 4.93
CA GLU A 31 21.63 -2.47 4.16
C GLU A 31 21.45 -3.77 4.98
N SER A 32 22.41 -4.12 5.85
CA SER A 32 22.30 -5.23 6.80
C SER A 32 21.06 -5.13 7.69
N SER A 33 20.73 -3.93 8.16
CA SER A 33 19.56 -3.71 9.04
C SER A 33 18.24 -3.99 8.32
N ARG A 34 18.15 -3.74 7.02
CA ARG A 34 16.98 -4.08 6.21
C ARG A 34 16.79 -5.60 6.13
N GLN A 35 17.87 -6.33 5.84
CA GLN A 35 17.84 -7.79 5.74
C GLN A 35 17.53 -8.45 7.08
N GLU A 36 18.10 -7.95 8.18
CA GLU A 36 17.81 -8.42 9.53
C GLU A 36 16.33 -8.22 9.88
N THR A 37 15.78 -7.02 9.64
CA THR A 37 14.36 -6.72 9.88
C THR A 37 13.45 -7.63 9.06
N LEU A 38 13.75 -7.87 7.78
CA LEU A 38 12.99 -8.82 6.96
C LEU A 38 13.09 -10.23 7.50
N THR A 39 14.25 -10.65 7.99
CA THR A 39 14.43 -11.97 8.62
C THR A 39 13.56 -12.10 9.86
N MET A 40 13.45 -11.09 10.71
CA MET A 40 12.54 -11.08 11.86
C MET A 40 11.07 -11.18 11.41
N LEU A 41 10.64 -10.32 10.48
CA LEU A 41 9.26 -10.26 9.98
C LEU A 41 8.81 -11.54 9.26
N LEU A 42 9.73 -12.32 8.70
CA LEU A 42 9.46 -13.54 7.93
C LEU A 42 9.90 -14.81 8.66
N SER A 43 10.19 -14.72 9.96
CA SER A 43 10.75 -15.82 10.75
C SER A 43 9.77 -16.97 11.04
N GLY A 44 8.45 -16.72 10.96
CA GLY A 44 7.40 -17.61 11.46
C GLY A 44 7.33 -17.68 12.99
N SER A 45 8.17 -16.93 13.71
CA SER A 45 8.13 -16.80 15.16
C SER A 45 7.31 -15.57 15.54
N HIS A 46 6.18 -15.79 16.20
CA HIS A 46 5.31 -14.68 16.65
C HIS A 46 6.06 -13.62 17.47
N TYR A 47 7.04 -14.03 18.28
CA TYR A 47 7.85 -13.12 19.08
C TYR A 47 8.74 -12.22 18.18
N LEU A 48 9.53 -12.84 17.28
CA LEU A 48 10.42 -12.09 16.38
C LEU A 48 9.64 -11.22 15.39
N GLU A 49 8.55 -11.74 14.85
CA GLU A 49 7.67 -10.97 13.96
C GLU A 49 7.09 -9.75 14.68
N LYS A 50 6.62 -9.92 15.94
CA LYS A 50 6.11 -8.79 16.75
C LYS A 50 7.19 -7.74 16.98
N GLU A 51 8.40 -8.14 17.33
CA GLU A 51 9.53 -7.21 17.53
C GLU A 51 9.84 -6.45 16.23
N GLY A 52 9.88 -7.13 15.08
CA GLY A 52 10.06 -6.51 13.78
C GLY A 52 8.93 -5.54 13.41
N ILE A 53 7.67 -5.92 13.69
CA ILE A 53 6.50 -5.06 13.46
C ILE A 53 6.59 -3.80 14.31
N ASP A 54 6.82 -3.93 15.61
CA ASP A 54 6.90 -2.81 16.56
C ASP A 54 8.02 -1.84 16.13
N HIS A 55 9.17 -2.35 15.71
CA HIS A 55 10.28 -1.54 15.21
C HIS A 55 9.93 -0.77 13.93
N VAL A 56 9.37 -1.46 12.92
CA VAL A 56 9.09 -0.84 11.62
C VAL A 56 7.91 0.15 11.69
N LEU A 57 6.89 -0.16 12.47
CA LEU A 57 5.66 0.64 12.54
C LEU A 57 5.66 1.66 13.69
N GLU A 58 6.76 1.85 14.42
CA GLU A 58 6.87 2.79 15.54
C GLU A 58 6.34 4.19 15.16
N LEU A 59 6.78 4.75 14.05
CA LEU A 59 6.34 6.08 13.59
C LEU A 59 4.90 6.12 13.06
N LYS A 60 4.28 4.96 12.86
CA LYS A 60 2.89 4.81 12.39
C LYS A 60 1.94 4.31 13.47
N GLN A 61 2.40 4.19 14.72
CA GLN A 61 1.62 3.62 15.81
C GLN A 61 0.25 4.30 15.96
N GLY A 62 0.17 5.62 15.85
CA GLY A 62 -1.11 6.34 15.93
C GLY A 62 -2.11 5.93 14.85
N LEU A 63 -1.64 5.60 13.64
CA LEU A 63 -2.50 5.10 12.56
C LEU A 63 -2.89 3.64 12.83
N VAL A 64 -1.93 2.80 13.26
CA VAL A 64 -2.19 1.40 13.65
C VAL A 64 -3.26 1.32 14.74
N ASP A 65 -3.17 2.18 15.75
CA ASP A 65 -4.10 2.22 16.88
C ASP A 65 -5.49 2.76 16.48
N SER A 66 -5.56 3.60 15.46
CA SER A 66 -6.83 4.12 14.94
C SER A 66 -7.67 3.09 14.20
N ILE A 67 -7.06 1.97 13.77
CA ILE A 67 -7.76 0.91 13.06
C ILE A 67 -8.55 0.05 14.06
N SER A 68 -9.87 0.00 13.88
CA SER A 68 -10.78 -0.75 14.76
C SER A 68 -10.37 -2.23 14.89
N LEU A 69 -10.47 -2.75 16.13
CA LEU A 69 -10.24 -4.17 16.42
C LEU A 69 -11.34 -5.10 15.87
N TYR A 70 -12.49 -4.55 15.48
CA TYR A 70 -13.64 -5.31 15.00
C TYR A 70 -13.67 -5.54 13.49
N ILE A 71 -12.62 -5.11 12.77
CA ILE A 71 -12.49 -5.30 11.33
C ILE A 71 -12.20 -6.78 11.02
N ASN A 72 -12.93 -7.34 10.06
CA ASN A 72 -12.62 -8.64 9.48
C ASN A 72 -11.58 -8.47 8.37
N TRP A 73 -10.43 -9.09 8.54
CA TRP A 73 -9.31 -8.96 7.64
C TRP A 73 -9.18 -10.14 6.68
N TYR A 74 -8.82 -9.85 5.45
CA TYR A 74 -8.64 -10.82 4.38
C TYR A 74 -7.39 -10.52 3.56
N ARG A 75 -6.74 -11.58 3.09
CA ARG A 75 -5.95 -11.49 1.85
C ARG A 75 -6.92 -11.43 0.69
N ALA A 76 -6.67 -10.56 -0.26
CA ALA A 76 -7.56 -10.36 -1.40
C ALA A 76 -6.75 -9.99 -2.65
N ILE A 77 -7.38 -10.17 -3.82
CA ILE A 77 -6.86 -9.71 -5.11
C ILE A 77 -7.67 -8.49 -5.55
N LEU A 78 -6.97 -7.41 -5.82
CA LEU A 78 -7.49 -6.24 -6.50
C LEU A 78 -7.15 -6.34 -7.98
N GLU A 79 -8.17 -6.30 -8.83
CA GLU A 79 -7.95 -6.18 -10.27
C GLU A 79 -7.51 -4.75 -10.60
N LEU A 80 -6.49 -4.64 -11.45
CA LEU A 80 -5.91 -3.34 -11.80
C LEU A 80 -6.62 -2.72 -13.01
N ASN A 81 -7.91 -3.02 -13.16
CA ASN A 81 -8.76 -2.37 -14.16
C ASN A 81 -9.17 -0.97 -13.67
N LYS A 82 -9.60 -0.13 -14.63
CA LYS A 82 -9.95 1.26 -14.34
C LYS A 82 -11.12 1.37 -13.36
N SER A 83 -12.13 0.51 -13.46
CA SER A 83 -13.33 0.58 -12.60
C SER A 83 -13.01 0.34 -11.13
N ASP A 84 -12.13 -0.64 -10.82
CA ASP A 84 -11.74 -0.94 -9.45
C ASP A 84 -10.81 0.13 -8.89
N LEU A 85 -9.84 0.59 -9.70
CA LEU A 85 -8.90 1.64 -9.28
C LEU A 85 -9.57 3.01 -9.10
N ASP A 86 -10.59 3.35 -9.88
CA ASP A 86 -11.36 4.59 -9.72
C ASP A 86 -12.19 4.63 -8.42
N MET A 87 -12.38 3.49 -7.74
CA MET A 87 -13.05 3.41 -6.44
C MET A 87 -12.08 3.47 -5.25
N VAL A 88 -10.78 3.65 -5.47
CA VAL A 88 -9.80 3.73 -4.39
C VAL A 88 -9.56 5.16 -3.97
N TYR A 89 -9.77 5.41 -2.68
CA TYR A 89 -9.53 6.69 -2.01
C TYR A 89 -8.25 6.64 -1.19
N THR A 90 -7.61 7.77 -1.03
CA THR A 90 -6.52 7.97 -0.07
C THR A 90 -7.08 8.26 1.32
N LEU A 91 -6.25 8.16 2.36
CA LEU A 91 -6.56 8.80 3.65
C LEU A 91 -6.71 10.32 3.47
N GLN A 92 -7.60 10.93 4.26
CA GLN A 92 -7.87 12.38 4.21
C GLN A 92 -6.75 13.18 4.91
N LEU A 93 -5.53 13.02 4.45
CA LEU A 93 -4.35 13.72 4.94
C LEU A 93 -4.05 14.97 4.10
N PRO A 94 -3.45 16.03 4.69
CA PRO A 94 -3.15 17.27 3.98
C PRO A 94 -2.34 17.10 2.70
N GLY A 95 -1.35 16.20 2.70
CA GLY A 95 -0.54 15.89 1.51
C GLY A 95 -1.38 15.31 0.37
N TRP A 96 -2.27 14.36 0.68
CA TRP A 96 -3.16 13.76 -0.32
C TRP A 96 -4.24 14.74 -0.79
N ARG A 97 -4.74 15.61 0.11
CA ARG A 97 -5.66 16.68 -0.29
C ARG A 97 -5.07 17.53 -1.41
N LYS A 98 -3.78 17.89 -1.31
CA LYS A 98 -3.07 18.66 -2.33
C LYS A 98 -2.91 17.86 -3.63
N ASN A 99 -2.54 16.59 -3.54
CA ASN A 99 -2.29 15.74 -4.70
C ASN A 99 -3.57 15.41 -5.49
N THR A 100 -4.74 15.51 -4.85
CA THR A 100 -6.04 15.11 -5.42
C THR A 100 -7.00 16.28 -5.65
N ASP A 101 -6.58 17.52 -5.45
CA ASP A 101 -7.45 18.71 -5.43
C ASP A 101 -8.68 18.55 -4.51
N GLY A 102 -8.52 17.75 -3.43
CA GLY A 102 -9.53 17.51 -2.40
C GLY A 102 -10.51 16.38 -2.69
N SER A 103 -10.44 15.68 -3.81
CA SER A 103 -11.29 14.52 -4.11
C SER A 103 -10.90 13.26 -3.30
N TYR A 104 -9.63 13.17 -2.92
CA TYR A 104 -8.99 12.01 -2.30
C TYR A 104 -8.98 10.74 -3.17
N LEU A 105 -9.31 10.81 -4.46
CA LEU A 105 -9.22 9.68 -5.40
C LEU A 105 -7.77 9.46 -5.86
N ILE A 106 -7.31 8.21 -5.89
CA ILE A 106 -5.97 7.91 -6.44
C ILE A 106 -5.88 8.25 -7.93
N SER A 107 -6.99 8.17 -8.66
CA SER A 107 -7.06 8.52 -10.08
C SER A 107 -6.76 10.00 -10.32
N ASP A 108 -7.23 10.89 -9.44
CA ASP A 108 -6.95 12.33 -9.53
C ASP A 108 -5.52 12.64 -9.11
N ALA A 109 -5.04 11.99 -8.02
CA ALA A 109 -3.62 12.07 -7.65
C ALA A 109 -2.70 11.66 -8.81
N ALA A 110 -3.03 10.54 -9.48
CA ALA A 110 -2.25 10.05 -10.61
C ALA A 110 -2.20 11.06 -11.77
N ARG A 111 -3.34 11.67 -12.14
CA ARG A 111 -3.41 12.69 -13.18
C ARG A 111 -2.59 13.92 -12.82
N ASN A 112 -2.78 14.46 -11.60
CA ASN A 112 -2.10 15.66 -11.14
C ASN A 112 -0.59 15.47 -11.06
N ILE A 113 -0.13 14.33 -10.49
CA ILE A 113 1.30 14.01 -10.37
C ILE A 113 1.91 13.73 -11.75
N SER A 114 1.18 13.12 -12.69
CA SER A 114 1.69 12.90 -14.05
C SER A 114 1.96 14.21 -14.79
N GLN A 115 1.13 15.22 -14.56
CA GLN A 115 1.29 16.57 -15.15
C GLN A 115 2.38 17.38 -14.43
N VAL A 116 2.52 17.19 -13.11
CA VAL A 116 3.42 17.94 -12.24
C VAL A 116 4.25 16.97 -11.38
N PRO A 117 5.29 16.32 -11.95
CA PRO A 117 6.03 15.21 -11.28
C PRO A 117 6.67 15.58 -9.94
N TYR A 118 6.99 16.85 -9.71
CA TYR A 118 7.54 17.32 -8.43
C TYR A 118 6.47 17.51 -7.34
N LEU A 119 5.18 17.35 -7.65
CA LEU A 119 4.09 17.44 -6.69
C LEU A 119 4.22 16.36 -5.60
N ASP A 120 4.65 15.16 -6.01
CA ASP A 120 5.00 14.05 -5.11
C ASP A 120 6.16 13.23 -5.71
N SER A 121 7.38 13.55 -5.29
CA SER A 121 8.60 12.88 -5.77
C SER A 121 8.64 11.40 -5.43
N ARG A 122 8.05 10.99 -4.29
CA ARG A 122 7.93 9.61 -3.86
C ARG A 122 7.09 8.79 -4.83
N VAL A 123 5.89 9.27 -5.16
CA VAL A 123 5.02 8.61 -6.15
C VAL A 123 5.72 8.52 -7.50
N THR A 124 6.38 9.60 -7.92
CA THR A 124 7.15 9.62 -9.17
C THR A 124 8.32 8.62 -9.14
N GLY A 125 8.98 8.46 -8.00
CA GLY A 125 10.04 7.47 -7.79
C GLY A 125 9.52 6.04 -7.95
N ILE A 126 8.42 5.70 -7.26
CA ILE A 126 7.76 4.39 -7.36
C ILE A 126 7.32 4.13 -8.80
N TYR A 127 6.72 5.10 -9.48
CA TYR A 127 6.30 4.97 -10.87
C TYR A 127 7.48 4.63 -11.81
N ARG A 128 8.64 5.29 -11.64
CA ARG A 128 9.85 4.97 -12.42
C ARG A 128 10.36 3.56 -12.14
N ALA A 129 10.39 3.15 -10.88
CA ALA A 129 10.81 1.82 -10.49
C ALA A 129 9.84 0.72 -10.98
N LEU A 130 8.53 1.00 -11.03
CA LEU A 130 7.53 0.10 -11.66
C LEU A 130 7.84 -0.13 -13.15
N LYS A 131 8.20 0.91 -13.89
CA LYS A 131 8.59 0.78 -15.31
C LYS A 131 9.81 -0.13 -15.51
N ASN A 132 10.72 -0.13 -14.53
CA ASN A 132 11.92 -0.97 -14.53
C ASN A 132 11.69 -2.36 -13.93
N LYS A 133 10.47 -2.68 -13.45
CA LYS A 133 10.11 -3.91 -12.73
C LYS A 133 10.93 -4.13 -11.44
N GLU A 134 11.31 -3.04 -10.77
CA GLU A 134 12.15 -3.04 -9.56
C GLU A 134 11.33 -2.90 -8.26
N VAL A 135 10.00 -2.70 -8.35
CA VAL A 135 9.14 -2.45 -7.20
C VAL A 135 8.52 -3.74 -6.68
N LYS A 136 8.55 -3.89 -5.36
CA LYS A 136 7.70 -4.85 -4.64
C LYS A 136 6.39 -4.18 -4.23
N LEU A 137 5.27 -4.81 -4.56
CA LEU A 137 3.93 -4.29 -4.31
C LEU A 137 3.29 -4.86 -3.03
N GLU A 138 4.11 -5.35 -2.11
CA GLU A 138 3.66 -5.90 -0.83
C GLU A 138 3.14 -4.81 0.12
N GLY A 139 2.29 -5.19 1.08
CA GLY A 139 1.84 -4.31 2.16
C GLY A 139 0.75 -3.32 1.79
N ILE A 140 0.13 -3.40 0.61
CA ILE A 140 -1.03 -2.57 0.28
C ILE A 140 -2.19 -2.99 1.17
N THR A 141 -2.74 -2.02 1.94
CA THR A 141 -3.82 -2.27 2.91
C THR A 141 -4.99 -1.35 2.63
N LEU A 142 -6.15 -1.93 2.42
CA LEU A 142 -7.39 -1.26 2.07
C LEU A 142 -8.46 -1.51 3.15
N LEU A 143 -9.32 -0.53 3.36
CA LEU A 143 -10.55 -0.64 4.17
C LEU A 143 -11.77 -0.41 3.29
N ALA A 144 -12.84 -1.14 3.54
CA ALA A 144 -14.14 -0.96 2.88
C ALA A 144 -15.29 -1.43 3.77
N VAL A 145 -16.52 -1.03 3.42
CA VAL A 145 -17.74 -1.56 4.05
C VAL A 145 -18.03 -2.98 3.52
N ASP A 146 -17.77 -3.18 2.23
CA ASP A 146 -17.92 -4.48 1.59
C ASP A 146 -16.84 -4.73 0.51
N LYS A 147 -16.84 -5.91 -0.08
CA LYS A 147 -15.85 -6.32 -1.09
C LYS A 147 -15.98 -5.64 -2.47
N VAL A 148 -17.01 -4.83 -2.66
CA VAL A 148 -17.26 -4.14 -3.94
C VAL A 148 -16.68 -2.73 -3.92
N GLY A 149 -16.41 -2.18 -2.74
CA GLY A 149 -15.90 -0.83 -2.54
C GLY A 149 -17.01 0.19 -2.23
N PRO A 150 -16.70 1.48 -2.14
CA PRO A 150 -15.38 2.08 -2.33
C PRO A 150 -14.33 1.63 -1.29
N TYR A 151 -13.07 1.76 -1.67
CA TYR A 151 -11.93 1.37 -0.83
C TYR A 151 -11.15 2.58 -0.33
N VAL A 152 -10.67 2.54 0.91
CA VAL A 152 -9.75 3.54 1.45
C VAL A 152 -8.38 2.89 1.64
N ALA A 153 -7.38 3.38 0.94
CA ALA A 153 -6.01 2.92 1.09
C ALA A 153 -5.40 3.48 2.38
N VAL A 154 -5.26 2.63 3.39
CA VAL A 154 -4.58 2.95 4.66
C VAL A 154 -3.07 2.93 4.45
N GLU A 155 -2.58 1.96 3.67
CA GLU A 155 -1.19 1.84 3.26
C GLU A 155 -1.09 1.45 1.78
N GLY A 156 0.03 1.84 1.15
CA GLY A 156 0.29 1.57 -0.26
C GLY A 156 -0.36 2.58 -1.22
N THR A 157 -0.87 3.70 -0.72
CA THR A 157 -1.48 4.76 -1.56
C THR A 157 -0.54 5.21 -2.68
N GLY A 158 0.75 5.45 -2.37
CA GLY A 158 1.74 5.84 -3.38
C GLY A 158 1.94 4.77 -4.45
N ARG A 159 1.95 3.48 -4.06
CA ARG A 159 2.04 2.34 -4.99
C ARG A 159 0.82 2.24 -5.89
N LEU A 160 -0.39 2.35 -5.34
CA LEU A 160 -1.63 2.33 -6.13
C LEU A 160 -1.74 3.53 -7.08
N THR A 161 -1.34 4.73 -6.64
CA THR A 161 -1.28 5.92 -7.50
C THR A 161 -0.29 5.70 -8.65
N SER A 162 0.89 5.14 -8.37
CA SER A 162 1.91 4.84 -9.39
C SER A 162 1.45 3.74 -10.38
N ILE A 163 0.74 2.72 -9.88
CA ILE A 163 0.09 1.70 -10.72
C ILE A 163 -0.92 2.35 -11.64
N TYR A 164 -1.77 3.24 -11.12
CA TYR A 164 -2.75 3.97 -11.94
C TYR A 164 -2.06 4.77 -13.05
N MET A 165 -0.98 5.51 -12.73
CA MET A 165 -0.19 6.23 -13.74
C MET A 165 0.31 5.30 -14.82
N ALA A 166 0.95 4.19 -14.45
CA ALA A 166 1.55 3.26 -15.40
C ALA A 166 0.51 2.58 -16.29
N GLN A 167 -0.56 2.04 -15.69
CA GLN A 167 -1.54 1.23 -16.42
C GLN A 167 -2.63 2.04 -17.11
N GLN A 168 -3.20 3.04 -16.40
CA GLN A 168 -4.38 3.73 -16.90
C GLN A 168 -4.03 4.98 -17.71
N LEU A 169 -2.91 5.65 -17.41
CA LEU A 169 -2.48 6.84 -18.16
C LEU A 169 -1.49 6.49 -19.28
N ASP A 170 -0.48 5.66 -19.01
CA ASP A 170 0.57 5.31 -19.97
C ASP A 170 0.33 3.98 -20.68
N HIS A 171 -0.73 3.24 -20.33
CA HIS A 171 -1.10 1.94 -20.91
C HIS A 171 0.01 0.89 -20.89
N LEU A 172 0.82 0.91 -19.81
CA LEU A 172 1.91 -0.05 -19.62
C LEU A 172 1.39 -1.33 -18.96
N ASN A 173 1.79 -2.48 -19.45
CA ASN A 173 1.57 -3.74 -18.75
C ASN A 173 2.69 -3.95 -17.71
N ILE A 174 2.38 -3.59 -16.46
CA ILE A 174 3.34 -3.69 -15.34
C ILE A 174 3.23 -4.99 -14.56
N MET A 175 2.12 -5.74 -14.73
CA MET A 175 1.84 -7.00 -14.04
C MET A 175 1.28 -8.03 -15.02
N ASP A 176 1.84 -9.22 -15.01
CA ASP A 176 1.48 -10.28 -15.99
C ASP A 176 -0.01 -10.65 -15.94
N ASN A 177 -0.63 -10.64 -14.75
CA ASN A 177 -2.04 -11.03 -14.56
C ASN A 177 -2.99 -9.81 -14.39
N ASN A 178 -2.49 -8.58 -14.50
CA ASN A 178 -3.25 -7.37 -14.22
C ASN A 178 -3.94 -7.36 -12.83
N GLU A 179 -3.30 -7.96 -11.84
CA GLU A 179 -3.79 -8.15 -10.48
C GLU A 179 -2.70 -7.79 -9.47
N VAL A 180 -3.11 -7.33 -8.29
CA VAL A 180 -2.22 -7.15 -7.14
C VAL A 180 -2.85 -7.75 -5.87
N GLU A 181 -2.02 -8.43 -5.08
CA GLU A 181 -2.45 -8.90 -3.77
C GLU A 181 -2.47 -7.72 -2.77
N VAL A 182 -3.57 -7.64 -2.02
CA VAL A 182 -3.79 -6.60 -1.00
C VAL A 182 -4.30 -7.23 0.29
N THR A 183 -4.15 -6.50 1.38
CA THR A 183 -4.86 -6.77 2.63
C THR A 183 -6.15 -5.94 2.64
N LEU A 184 -7.31 -6.59 2.81
CA LEU A 184 -8.61 -5.94 2.85
C LEU A 184 -9.25 -6.08 4.22
N GLY A 185 -9.57 -4.97 4.86
CA GLY A 185 -10.39 -4.90 6.08
C GLY A 185 -11.83 -4.57 5.74
N LEU A 186 -12.77 -5.39 6.23
CA LEU A 186 -14.21 -5.18 6.10
C LEU A 186 -14.83 -4.87 7.47
N TYR A 187 -15.60 -3.77 7.54
CA TYR A 187 -16.33 -3.33 8.74
C TYR A 187 -17.55 -4.20 9.04
#